data_de3e905c83a795d56256916ec22475da
#
_entry.id   de3e905c83a795d56256916ec22475da
#
_cell.length_a   1.000
_cell.length_b   1.000
_cell.length_c   1.000
_cell.angle_alpha   90.00
_cell.angle_beta   90.00
_cell.angle_gamma   90.00
#
_symmetry.space_group_name_H-M   'P 1'
#
loop_
_entity.id
_entity.type
_entity.pdbx_description
1 polymer ?
#
loop_
_entity_poly.entity_id
_entity_poly.type
_entity_poly.pdbx_seq_one_letter_code
_entity_poly.pdbx_strand_id
1 'polypeptide(L)'
;DITPETPIQLRGQNYDRVATSVKDPLYATAVAMESDDSTMQAVIVSVDNIIVDSWGLIEAVRKYTDGKMEGFKDTTNILCFATHTHTGPWSYTSEYFPPPGNVAMSGDDYQKWMASKVGDAAISAWNDRKSGAVSSIVGQSETGWCRIARFNNGKDTMYGDPNLSTFVEFISGNDHHLNLLYCYQGDELKGVMLNPTFPFQSCETETEISADITGRIRERFPELYILPIISAAGDMSPYNTEKGSIGSQMGFANRDKYGDIISDEIEKYIKNGVAKERREKKLVTEHLVKEIKVERTLQYGGSKLSVELHALRLGKTVLVNNPFELYLDYGLAIKAESTAEVTWIGQLSSNPYNYAGDCLYLPSKFAEEGGAYGAASSQVGSAGGAQLVKETTALINEIMKSGTTEVYDCVARSDNIVTKGSCTEEHDAGAYGRSRTVMKEKGAEISFTFNGTGVKWYDSAGSDKGIAQIYIDGELYGETDAYNSILLYQHEMLRITGLKDGEHTVKIVCTDEKSEASSDCKVGADFFVTIKQ
;
A
#
# COMPACT_ATOMS: atom_id res chain seq x y z
N ASP A 1 -24.32 -2.34 3.86
CA ASP A 1 -24.61 -1.13 3.12
C ASP A 1 -24.51 0.09 4.03
N ILE A 2 -23.71 1.09 3.62
CA ILE A 2 -23.49 2.37 4.29
C ILE A 2 -23.89 3.56 3.39
N THR A 3 -24.70 3.31 2.37
CA THR A 3 -25.20 4.35 1.47
C THR A 3 -26.26 5.19 2.19
N PRO A 4 -26.08 6.51 2.40
CA PRO A 4 -27.09 7.33 3.04
C PRO A 4 -28.24 7.66 2.09
N GLU A 5 -29.32 8.21 2.67
CA GLU A 5 -30.35 8.86 1.87
C GLU A 5 -29.82 10.15 1.24
N THR A 6 -30.31 10.50 0.07
CA THR A 6 -29.99 11.75 -0.64
C THR A 6 -31.12 12.78 -0.45
N PRO A 7 -30.82 14.09 -0.53
CA PRO A 7 -29.51 14.68 -0.85
C PRO A 7 -28.53 14.63 0.31
N ILE A 8 -27.23 14.44 -0.01
CA ILE A 8 -26.16 14.36 1.00
C ILE A 8 -24.91 15.13 0.52
N GLN A 9 -24.19 15.77 1.45
CA GLN A 9 -22.95 16.47 1.14
C GLN A 9 -21.81 15.47 0.96
N LEU A 10 -21.09 15.57 -0.18
CA LEU A 10 -19.94 14.74 -0.52
C LEU A 10 -18.63 15.37 -0.04
N ARG A 11 -17.70 14.51 0.38
CA ARG A 11 -16.32 14.88 0.74
C ARG A 11 -15.33 14.56 -0.39
N GLY A 12 -14.14 15.22 -0.36
CA GLY A 12 -12.99 14.90 -1.21
C GLY A 12 -12.48 16.07 -2.03
N GLN A 13 -13.25 17.15 -2.15
CA GLN A 13 -12.85 18.35 -2.86
C GLN A 13 -12.84 19.59 -1.93
N ASN A 14 -12.13 20.64 -2.34
CA ASN A 14 -12.06 21.91 -1.63
C ASN A 14 -13.22 22.85 -2.02
N TYR A 15 -14.36 22.28 -2.40
CA TYR A 15 -15.60 22.98 -2.70
C TYR A 15 -16.80 22.06 -2.40
N ASP A 16 -17.96 22.68 -2.14
CA ASP A 16 -19.17 21.93 -1.81
C ASP A 16 -19.70 21.14 -2.99
N ARG A 17 -20.01 19.87 -2.75
CA ARG A 17 -20.76 19.00 -3.65
C ARG A 17 -21.89 18.32 -2.88
N VAL A 18 -23.06 18.25 -3.50
CA VAL A 18 -24.23 17.56 -2.94
C VAL A 18 -24.69 16.49 -3.93
N ALA A 19 -24.71 15.26 -3.48
CA ALA A 19 -25.28 14.17 -4.27
C ALA A 19 -26.80 14.11 -4.09
N THR A 20 -27.50 13.97 -5.20
CA THR A 20 -28.96 13.76 -5.26
C THR A 20 -29.33 12.39 -5.82
N SER A 21 -28.33 11.60 -6.24
CA SER A 21 -28.49 10.25 -6.78
C SER A 21 -27.32 9.36 -6.36
N VAL A 22 -27.51 8.06 -6.57
CA VAL A 22 -26.53 7.00 -6.27
C VAL A 22 -26.19 6.29 -7.56
N LYS A 23 -24.92 6.31 -7.95
CA LYS A 23 -24.38 5.56 -9.09
C LYS A 23 -24.21 4.09 -8.73
N ASP A 24 -23.57 3.84 -7.59
CA ASP A 24 -23.38 2.52 -6.99
C ASP A 24 -23.30 2.65 -5.46
N PRO A 25 -23.73 1.61 -4.71
CA PRO A 25 -23.82 1.67 -3.27
C PRO A 25 -22.45 1.65 -2.59
N LEU A 26 -22.38 2.28 -1.40
CA LEU A 26 -21.24 2.23 -0.50
C LEU A 26 -21.39 1.08 0.48
N TYR A 27 -20.29 0.38 0.76
CA TYR A 27 -20.29 -0.72 1.72
C TYR A 27 -19.20 -0.60 2.78
N ALA A 28 -19.48 -1.17 3.95
CA ALA A 28 -18.49 -1.66 4.88
C ALA A 28 -18.41 -3.17 4.68
N THR A 29 -17.29 -3.66 4.16
CA THR A 29 -17.09 -5.08 3.87
C THR A 29 -16.08 -5.65 4.86
N ALA A 30 -16.47 -6.66 5.63
CA ALA A 30 -15.67 -7.21 6.72
C ALA A 30 -15.19 -8.64 6.45
N VAL A 31 -13.98 -8.95 6.92
CA VAL A 31 -13.46 -10.32 7.03
C VAL A 31 -13.04 -10.57 8.48
N ALA A 32 -13.50 -11.68 9.05
CA ALA A 32 -13.13 -12.13 10.37
C ALA A 32 -12.21 -13.35 10.28
N MET A 33 -11.17 -13.37 11.10
CA MET A 33 -10.16 -14.42 11.13
C MET A 33 -9.94 -14.89 12.56
N GLU A 34 -9.82 -16.19 12.75
CA GLU A 34 -9.52 -16.81 14.04
C GLU A 34 -8.60 -18.02 13.80
N SER A 35 -7.54 -18.14 14.61
CA SER A 35 -6.71 -19.36 14.62
C SER A 35 -7.46 -20.53 15.29
N ASP A 36 -7.11 -21.77 14.94
CA ASP A 36 -7.74 -22.98 15.48
C ASP A 36 -7.71 -23.04 17.02
N ASP A 37 -6.69 -22.46 17.65
CA ASP A 37 -6.53 -22.38 19.10
C ASP A 37 -7.10 -21.09 19.71
N SER A 38 -7.72 -20.24 18.90
CA SER A 38 -8.28 -18.92 19.29
C SER A 38 -7.28 -17.98 19.98
N THR A 39 -5.99 -18.15 19.69
CA THR A 39 -4.94 -17.21 20.18
C THR A 39 -4.84 -15.97 19.32
N MET A 40 -5.12 -16.10 18.02
CA MET A 40 -5.25 -14.97 17.10
C MET A 40 -6.71 -14.77 16.72
N GLN A 41 -7.20 -13.56 16.90
CA GLN A 41 -8.51 -13.09 16.48
C GLN A 41 -8.38 -11.70 15.88
N ALA A 42 -8.96 -11.48 14.70
CA ALA A 42 -8.96 -10.18 14.04
C ALA A 42 -10.22 -10.00 13.19
N VAL A 43 -10.69 -8.76 13.09
CA VAL A 43 -11.70 -8.34 12.13
C VAL A 43 -11.16 -7.15 11.36
N ILE A 44 -11.10 -7.27 10.03
CA ILE A 44 -10.68 -6.21 9.12
C ILE A 44 -11.91 -5.73 8.37
N VAL A 45 -12.13 -4.42 8.34
CA VAL A 45 -13.24 -3.81 7.62
C VAL A 45 -12.72 -2.79 6.61
N SER A 46 -13.03 -3.01 5.34
CA SER A 46 -12.87 -2.02 4.28
C SER A 46 -14.14 -1.17 4.20
N VAL A 47 -13.99 0.15 4.24
CA VAL A 47 -15.08 1.12 4.32
C VAL A 47 -15.03 2.05 3.11
N ASP A 48 -16.10 2.11 2.32
CA ASP A 48 -16.21 3.03 1.19
C ASP A 48 -16.47 4.46 1.70
N ASN A 49 -15.43 5.07 2.19
CA ASN A 49 -15.38 6.47 2.61
C ASN A 49 -13.98 7.02 2.34
N ILE A 50 -13.83 8.33 2.42
CA ILE A 50 -12.55 8.98 2.20
C ILE A 50 -11.57 8.71 3.33
N ILE A 51 -12.05 8.66 4.59
CA ILE A 51 -11.24 8.40 5.80
C ILE A 51 -12.01 7.60 6.85
N VAL A 52 -11.27 6.95 7.73
CA VAL A 52 -11.79 6.25 8.94
C VAL A 52 -10.89 6.45 10.18
N ASP A 53 -9.90 7.34 10.09
CA ASP A 53 -8.82 7.52 11.07
C ASP A 53 -9.14 8.50 12.20
N SER A 54 -10.29 9.19 12.15
CA SER A 54 -10.55 10.35 12.98
C SER A 54 -11.92 10.38 13.64
N TRP A 55 -12.11 11.32 14.55
CA TRP A 55 -13.40 11.69 15.16
C TRP A 55 -14.08 10.57 15.97
N GLY A 56 -13.31 9.63 16.50
CA GLY A 56 -13.83 8.58 17.39
C GLY A 56 -14.60 7.46 16.68
N LEU A 57 -14.44 7.30 15.36
CA LEU A 57 -15.14 6.26 14.61
C LEU A 57 -14.82 4.86 15.15
N ILE A 58 -13.55 4.53 15.32
CA ILE A 58 -13.16 3.17 15.73
C ILE A 58 -13.59 2.85 17.16
N GLU A 59 -13.57 3.82 18.07
CA GLU A 59 -14.05 3.61 19.42
C GLU A 59 -15.56 3.37 19.43
N ALA A 60 -16.32 4.08 18.59
CA ALA A 60 -17.75 3.86 18.44
C ALA A 60 -18.03 2.45 17.90
N VAL A 61 -17.26 1.98 16.90
CA VAL A 61 -17.35 0.62 16.36
C VAL A 61 -17.02 -0.41 17.42
N ARG A 62 -15.88 -0.27 18.12
CA ARG A 62 -15.44 -1.18 19.19
C ARG A 62 -16.45 -1.25 20.33
N LYS A 63 -16.95 -0.10 20.76
CA LYS A 63 -18.02 -0.04 21.77
C LYS A 63 -19.32 -0.68 21.28
N TYR A 64 -19.68 -0.50 20.03
CA TYR A 64 -20.90 -1.08 19.46
C TYR A 64 -20.82 -2.60 19.36
N THR A 65 -19.65 -3.16 19.07
CA THR A 65 -19.42 -4.59 18.90
C THR A 65 -19.18 -5.33 20.23
N ASP A 66 -18.80 -4.61 21.28
CA ASP A 66 -18.47 -5.19 22.59
C ASP A 66 -19.61 -6.04 23.13
N GLY A 67 -19.30 -7.27 23.52
CA GLY A 67 -20.26 -8.27 24.02
C GLY A 67 -21.23 -8.84 22.97
N LYS A 68 -21.14 -8.44 21.68
CA LYS A 68 -22.02 -8.93 20.60
C LYS A 68 -21.37 -9.99 19.70
N MET A 69 -20.08 -10.20 19.83
CA MET A 69 -19.31 -11.21 19.08
C MET A 69 -18.91 -12.34 20.05
N GLU A 70 -19.63 -13.46 20.02
CA GLU A 70 -19.39 -14.56 20.94
C GLU A 70 -17.96 -15.11 20.80
N GLY A 71 -17.22 -15.15 21.92
CA GLY A 71 -15.84 -15.64 21.97
C GLY A 71 -14.78 -14.69 21.43
N PHE A 72 -15.14 -13.52 20.91
CA PHE A 72 -14.19 -12.47 20.56
C PHE A 72 -13.66 -11.79 21.81
N LYS A 73 -12.34 -11.85 22.02
CA LYS A 73 -11.72 -11.52 23.31
C LYS A 73 -11.40 -10.05 23.50
N ASP A 74 -11.06 -9.36 22.39
CA ASP A 74 -10.54 -8.00 22.45
C ASP A 74 -10.95 -7.19 21.22
N THR A 75 -11.81 -6.18 21.42
CA THR A 75 -12.28 -5.30 20.35
C THR A 75 -11.18 -4.41 19.78
N THR A 76 -10.00 -4.30 20.40
CA THR A 76 -8.85 -3.63 19.80
C THR A 76 -8.38 -4.34 18.52
N ASN A 77 -8.71 -5.61 18.35
CA ASN A 77 -8.42 -6.41 17.16
C ASN A 77 -9.38 -6.16 15.99
N ILE A 78 -10.20 -5.11 16.06
CA ILE A 78 -11.01 -4.61 14.94
C ILE A 78 -10.26 -3.44 14.30
N LEU A 79 -9.98 -3.56 12.99
CA LEU A 79 -9.32 -2.55 12.17
C LEU A 79 -10.23 -2.12 11.03
N CYS A 80 -10.31 -0.82 10.78
CA CYS A 80 -11.02 -0.24 9.64
C CYS A 80 -10.03 0.45 8.70
N PHE A 81 -10.27 0.33 7.39
CA PHE A 81 -9.48 0.98 6.33
C PHE A 81 -10.43 1.67 5.36
N ALA A 82 -10.09 2.89 4.95
CA ALA A 82 -10.86 3.62 3.96
C ALA A 82 -10.41 3.27 2.54
N THR A 83 -11.34 3.20 1.59
CA THR A 83 -11.05 3.07 0.17
C THR A 83 -10.65 4.38 -0.49
N HIS A 84 -10.83 5.49 0.21
CA HIS A 84 -10.56 6.85 -0.20
C HIS A 84 -11.45 7.32 -1.36
N THR A 85 -12.69 6.82 -1.47
CA THR A 85 -13.63 7.38 -2.44
C THR A 85 -13.93 8.84 -2.15
N HIS A 86 -13.82 9.69 -3.18
CA HIS A 86 -14.15 11.12 -3.10
C HIS A 86 -15.63 11.41 -3.43
N THR A 87 -16.45 10.37 -3.58
CA THR A 87 -17.89 10.44 -3.77
C THR A 87 -18.67 9.77 -2.64
N GLY A 88 -18.02 9.63 -1.48
CA GLY A 88 -18.64 9.29 -0.20
C GLY A 88 -19.05 10.53 0.58
N PRO A 89 -19.94 10.40 1.59
CA PRO A 89 -20.38 11.50 2.43
C PRO A 89 -19.31 12.03 3.37
N TRP A 90 -19.48 13.26 3.83
CA TRP A 90 -18.79 13.74 5.01
C TRP A 90 -19.14 12.86 6.22
N SER A 91 -18.11 12.50 6.97
CA SER A 91 -18.22 11.72 8.21
C SER A 91 -17.97 12.55 9.47
N TYR A 92 -18.06 13.87 9.35
CA TYR A 92 -18.11 14.84 10.45
C TYR A 92 -18.61 16.19 9.91
N THR A 93 -19.04 17.09 10.80
CA THR A 93 -19.44 18.44 10.42
C THR A 93 -18.22 19.34 10.33
N SER A 94 -17.92 19.84 9.15
CA SER A 94 -16.80 20.76 8.92
C SER A 94 -17.22 22.22 9.15
N GLU A 95 -16.42 22.99 9.88
CA GLU A 95 -16.62 24.45 10.00
C GLU A 95 -16.29 25.18 8.70
N TYR A 96 -15.40 24.63 7.87
CA TYR A 96 -15.01 25.20 6.57
C TYR A 96 -16.02 24.89 5.47
N PHE A 97 -16.71 23.76 5.56
CA PHE A 97 -17.72 23.30 4.62
C PHE A 97 -18.98 22.90 5.38
N PRO A 98 -19.74 23.89 5.90
CA PRO A 98 -20.97 23.61 6.65
C PRO A 98 -21.99 22.92 5.74
N PRO A 99 -22.75 21.95 6.26
CA PRO A 99 -23.72 21.23 5.44
C PRO A 99 -24.79 22.17 4.91
N PRO A 100 -25.15 22.08 3.61
CA PRO A 100 -26.30 22.79 3.06
C PRO A 100 -27.59 22.45 3.81
N GLY A 101 -28.49 23.41 3.94
CA GLY A 101 -29.71 23.22 4.74
C GLY A 101 -30.75 22.24 4.20
N ASN A 102 -30.50 21.66 3.01
CA ASN A 102 -31.37 20.67 2.36
C ASN A 102 -30.82 19.24 2.35
N VAL A 103 -29.73 18.95 3.09
CA VAL A 103 -29.20 17.58 3.17
C VAL A 103 -30.05 16.70 4.10
N ALA A 104 -30.14 15.42 3.78
CA ALA A 104 -30.92 14.45 4.55
C ALA A 104 -30.30 14.15 5.93
N MET A 105 -28.95 14.28 6.04
CA MET A 105 -28.21 13.93 7.24
C MET A 105 -26.94 14.79 7.35
N SER A 106 -26.58 15.18 8.58
CA SER A 106 -25.30 15.85 8.86
C SER A 106 -24.13 14.85 8.81
N GLY A 107 -22.88 15.34 8.65
CA GLY A 107 -21.70 14.49 8.70
C GLY A 107 -21.55 13.75 10.04
N ASP A 108 -21.84 14.41 11.16
CA ASP A 108 -21.78 13.78 12.49
C ASP A 108 -22.83 12.68 12.68
N ASP A 109 -24.03 12.85 12.13
CA ASP A 109 -25.07 11.83 12.20
C ASP A 109 -24.76 10.68 11.25
N TYR A 110 -24.20 10.98 10.07
CA TYR A 110 -23.73 9.95 9.16
C TYR A 110 -22.62 9.10 9.82
N GLN A 111 -21.66 9.72 10.50
CA GLN A 111 -20.60 8.97 11.20
C GLN A 111 -21.16 8.01 12.25
N LYS A 112 -22.09 8.48 13.08
CA LYS A 112 -22.72 7.63 14.12
C LYS A 112 -23.46 6.45 13.49
N TRP A 113 -24.23 6.73 12.44
CA TRP A 113 -24.96 5.71 11.70
C TRP A 113 -24.00 4.73 11.00
N MET A 114 -22.98 5.23 10.30
CA MET A 114 -21.94 4.43 9.64
C MET A 114 -21.18 3.56 10.65
N ALA A 115 -20.81 4.08 11.82
CA ALA A 115 -20.16 3.29 12.86
C ALA A 115 -20.99 2.08 13.29
N SER A 116 -22.32 2.23 13.42
CA SER A 116 -23.21 1.09 13.72
C SER A 116 -23.23 0.06 12.59
N LYS A 117 -23.22 0.49 11.33
CA LYS A 117 -23.20 -0.39 10.15
C LYS A 117 -21.87 -1.12 9.97
N VAL A 118 -20.76 -0.42 10.24
CA VAL A 118 -19.42 -1.03 10.29
C VAL A 118 -19.37 -2.09 11.40
N GLY A 119 -19.94 -1.79 12.56
CA GLY A 119 -20.08 -2.75 13.66
C GLY A 119 -20.97 -3.95 13.29
N ASP A 120 -22.10 -3.73 12.62
CA ASP A 120 -22.96 -4.82 12.12
C ASP A 120 -22.21 -5.73 11.14
N ALA A 121 -21.40 -5.15 10.25
CA ALA A 121 -20.56 -5.91 9.30
C ALA A 121 -19.51 -6.75 10.05
N ALA A 122 -18.85 -6.19 11.07
CA ALA A 122 -17.89 -6.89 11.90
C ALA A 122 -18.55 -8.07 12.66
N ILE A 123 -19.70 -7.84 13.28
CA ILE A 123 -20.47 -8.88 14.00
C ILE A 123 -20.91 -9.98 13.02
N SER A 124 -21.42 -9.62 11.85
CA SER A 124 -21.85 -10.58 10.84
C SER A 124 -20.70 -11.45 10.36
N ALA A 125 -19.55 -10.84 10.01
CA ALA A 125 -18.37 -11.58 9.58
C ALA A 125 -17.85 -12.52 10.69
N TRP A 126 -17.83 -12.06 11.93
CA TRP A 126 -17.42 -12.87 13.06
C TRP A 126 -18.33 -14.08 13.25
N ASN A 127 -19.64 -13.90 13.19
CA ASN A 127 -20.63 -14.96 13.41
C ASN A 127 -20.72 -15.96 12.23
N ASP A 128 -20.37 -15.53 10.99
CA ASP A 128 -20.38 -16.42 9.81
C ASP A 128 -19.04 -17.13 9.56
N ARG A 129 -18.01 -16.91 10.42
CA ARG A 129 -16.70 -17.54 10.20
C ARG A 129 -16.78 -19.07 10.25
N LYS A 130 -16.05 -19.70 9.36
CA LYS A 130 -15.97 -21.16 9.19
C LYS A 130 -14.53 -21.54 8.92
N SER A 131 -14.21 -22.83 9.08
CA SER A 131 -12.92 -23.34 8.63
C SER A 131 -12.64 -22.94 7.20
N GLY A 132 -11.50 -22.34 6.95
CA GLY A 132 -11.17 -21.72 5.69
C GLY A 132 -9.73 -21.91 5.27
N ALA A 133 -9.38 -21.24 4.20
CA ALA A 133 -8.03 -21.15 3.66
C ALA A 133 -7.84 -19.78 3.03
N VAL A 134 -6.59 -19.35 2.89
CA VAL A 134 -6.24 -18.16 2.13
C VAL A 134 -5.24 -18.50 1.04
N SER A 135 -5.24 -17.71 -0.03
CA SER A 135 -4.22 -17.77 -1.07
C SER A 135 -3.66 -16.38 -1.30
N SER A 136 -2.39 -16.17 -0.95
CA SER A 136 -1.69 -14.91 -1.13
C SER A 136 -0.94 -14.92 -2.46
N ILE A 137 -1.19 -13.90 -3.28
CA ILE A 137 -0.61 -13.75 -4.62
C ILE A 137 -0.16 -12.30 -4.79
N VAL A 138 1.04 -12.11 -5.31
CA VAL A 138 1.49 -10.81 -5.80
C VAL A 138 1.24 -10.77 -7.31
N GLY A 139 0.25 -10.00 -7.71
CA GLY A 139 -0.07 -9.70 -9.09
C GLY A 139 0.53 -8.37 -9.53
N GLN A 140 0.10 -7.91 -10.70
CA GLN A 140 0.57 -6.65 -11.30
C GLN A 140 -0.60 -5.91 -11.93
N SER A 141 -0.61 -4.60 -11.76
CA SER A 141 -1.58 -3.76 -12.47
C SER A 141 -0.93 -2.43 -12.83
N GLU A 142 -1.01 -2.05 -14.11
CA GLU A 142 -0.53 -0.74 -14.57
C GLU A 142 -1.54 0.35 -14.18
N THR A 143 -1.58 0.59 -12.86
CA THR A 143 -2.47 1.57 -12.21
C THR A 143 -1.71 2.27 -11.08
N GLY A 144 -2.02 3.54 -10.88
CA GLY A 144 -1.34 4.34 -9.85
C GLY A 144 -0.03 4.96 -10.33
N TRP A 145 -0.01 6.30 -10.37
CA TRP A 145 1.14 7.10 -10.78
C TRP A 145 1.40 8.20 -9.77
N CYS A 146 2.67 8.57 -9.62
CA CYS A 146 3.02 9.73 -8.80
C CYS A 146 2.33 10.98 -9.36
N ARG A 147 1.62 11.73 -8.50
CA ARG A 147 0.86 12.93 -8.89
C ARG A 147 1.59 14.24 -8.63
N ILE A 148 2.81 14.19 -8.12
CA ILE A 148 3.54 15.38 -7.70
C ILE A 148 4.79 15.52 -8.55
N ALA A 149 4.86 16.64 -9.29
CA ALA A 149 5.98 16.98 -10.17
C ALA A 149 6.89 18.02 -9.53
N ARG A 150 8.21 17.81 -9.58
CA ARG A 150 9.27 18.77 -9.22
C ARG A 150 9.64 19.61 -10.41
N PHE A 151 9.79 20.92 -10.19
CA PHE A 151 10.22 21.89 -11.20
C PHE A 151 11.58 22.47 -10.88
N ASN A 152 12.24 23.08 -11.89
CA ASN A 152 13.60 23.61 -11.80
C ASN A 152 13.81 24.75 -10.78
N ASN A 153 12.73 25.31 -10.24
CA ASN A 153 12.75 26.26 -9.13
C ASN A 153 12.80 25.57 -7.75
N GLY A 154 12.91 24.23 -7.73
CA GLY A 154 12.92 23.41 -6.54
C GLY A 154 11.54 23.22 -5.85
N LYS A 155 10.45 23.62 -6.52
CA LYS A 155 9.09 23.49 -5.98
C LYS A 155 8.35 22.31 -6.57
N ASP A 156 7.50 21.73 -5.74
CA ASP A 156 6.62 20.61 -6.07
C ASP A 156 5.20 21.12 -6.35
N THR A 157 4.58 20.52 -7.36
CA THR A 157 3.21 20.86 -7.76
C THR A 157 2.41 19.58 -7.97
N MET A 158 1.27 19.47 -7.27
CA MET A 158 0.32 18.38 -7.51
C MET A 158 -0.26 18.51 -8.92
N TYR A 159 -0.24 17.42 -9.67
CA TYR A 159 -0.66 17.36 -11.07
C TYR A 159 0.09 18.36 -11.99
N GLY A 160 1.36 18.64 -11.67
CA GLY A 160 2.20 19.47 -12.53
C GLY A 160 2.40 18.85 -13.90
N ASP A 161 2.40 19.70 -14.96
CA ASP A 161 2.54 19.23 -16.35
C ASP A 161 3.99 18.83 -16.66
N PRO A 162 4.28 17.54 -16.93
CA PRO A 162 5.63 17.08 -17.27
C PRO A 162 6.11 17.54 -18.65
N ASN A 163 5.25 18.11 -19.50
CA ASN A 163 5.63 18.64 -20.81
C ASN A 163 6.22 20.05 -20.75
N LEU A 164 6.19 20.71 -19.59
CA LEU A 164 6.81 22.02 -19.42
C LEU A 164 8.33 21.91 -19.41
N SER A 165 9.03 22.84 -20.05
CA SER A 165 10.50 22.90 -20.08
C SER A 165 11.14 23.12 -18.70
N THR A 166 10.34 23.46 -17.69
CA THR A 166 10.73 23.63 -16.28
C THR A 166 10.54 22.36 -15.45
N PHE A 167 9.89 21.33 -15.98
CA PHE A 167 9.75 20.04 -15.32
C PHE A 167 11.13 19.37 -15.14
N VAL A 168 11.36 18.81 -13.97
CA VAL A 168 12.59 18.07 -13.66
C VAL A 168 12.28 16.58 -13.56
N GLU A 169 11.33 16.20 -12.70
CA GLU A 169 10.99 14.81 -12.42
C GLU A 169 9.71 14.70 -11.60
N PHE A 170 9.15 13.51 -11.49
CA PHE A 170 8.19 13.20 -10.43
C PHE A 170 8.94 12.92 -9.11
N ILE A 171 8.29 13.21 -7.97
CA ILE A 171 8.98 13.08 -6.66
C ILE A 171 9.16 11.64 -6.18
N SER A 172 8.43 10.70 -6.76
CA SER A 172 8.56 9.25 -6.53
C SER A 172 8.30 8.49 -7.82
N GLY A 173 8.56 7.18 -7.82
CA GLY A 173 8.15 6.28 -8.89
C GLY A 173 6.71 5.81 -8.75
N ASN A 174 6.46 4.59 -9.20
CA ASN A 174 5.18 3.88 -9.11
C ASN A 174 5.39 2.55 -8.38
N ASP A 175 4.32 2.00 -7.82
CA ASP A 175 4.31 0.61 -7.36
C ASP A 175 3.13 -0.11 -8.03
N HIS A 176 3.41 -0.79 -9.12
CA HIS A 176 2.45 -1.54 -9.91
C HIS A 176 2.23 -2.99 -9.42
N HIS A 177 2.81 -3.37 -8.27
CA HIS A 177 2.44 -4.63 -7.64
C HIS A 177 1.04 -4.54 -7.06
N LEU A 178 0.24 -5.56 -7.31
CA LEU A 178 -1.10 -5.72 -6.75
C LEU A 178 -1.12 -6.94 -5.85
N ASN A 179 -1.09 -6.72 -4.54
CA ASN A 179 -1.23 -7.82 -3.60
C ASN A 179 -2.70 -8.28 -3.55
N LEU A 180 -2.92 -9.59 -3.64
CA LEU A 180 -4.24 -10.22 -3.64
C LEU A 180 -4.27 -11.33 -2.58
N LEU A 181 -5.33 -11.36 -1.75
CA LEU A 181 -5.60 -12.44 -0.81
C LEU A 181 -7.00 -13.01 -1.10
N TYR A 182 -7.03 -14.20 -1.64
CA TYR A 182 -8.26 -14.95 -1.91
C TYR A 182 -8.69 -15.69 -0.64
N CYS A 183 -9.89 -15.40 -0.15
CA CYS A 183 -10.43 -15.93 1.09
C CYS A 183 -11.46 -17.04 0.81
N TYR A 184 -11.23 -18.22 1.35
CA TYR A 184 -12.07 -19.39 1.17
C TYR A 184 -12.74 -19.80 2.48
N GLN A 185 -14.01 -20.22 2.40
CA GLN A 185 -14.68 -21.02 3.44
C GLN A 185 -14.83 -22.45 2.90
N GLY A 186 -14.19 -23.43 3.53
CA GLY A 186 -14.05 -24.74 2.94
C GLY A 186 -13.34 -24.67 1.58
N ASP A 187 -14.03 -25.11 0.52
CA ASP A 187 -13.52 -25.05 -0.86
C ASP A 187 -14.10 -23.91 -1.70
N GLU A 188 -15.00 -23.12 -1.14
CA GLU A 188 -15.69 -22.02 -1.82
C GLU A 188 -14.94 -20.70 -1.63
N LEU A 189 -14.64 -20.04 -2.75
CA LEU A 189 -14.10 -18.67 -2.72
C LEU A 189 -15.22 -17.71 -2.31
N LYS A 190 -15.01 -17.00 -1.21
CA LYS A 190 -15.98 -16.05 -0.64
C LYS A 190 -15.64 -14.60 -0.92
N GLY A 191 -14.38 -14.26 -1.00
CA GLY A 191 -13.98 -12.89 -1.23
C GLY A 191 -12.53 -12.74 -1.61
N VAL A 192 -12.19 -11.54 -2.02
CA VAL A 192 -10.83 -11.13 -2.37
C VAL A 192 -10.52 -9.83 -1.64
N MET A 193 -9.47 -9.84 -0.85
CA MET A 193 -8.84 -8.62 -0.37
C MET A 193 -7.80 -8.19 -1.40
N LEU A 194 -7.66 -6.90 -1.63
CA LEU A 194 -6.70 -6.35 -2.58
C LEU A 194 -6.00 -5.13 -1.98
N ASN A 195 -4.71 -4.95 -2.32
CA ASN A 195 -3.88 -3.89 -1.78
C ASN A 195 -3.22 -3.11 -2.92
N PRO A 196 -3.96 -2.22 -3.60
CA PRO A 196 -3.46 -1.35 -4.65
C PRO A 196 -2.70 -0.16 -4.05
N THR A 197 -1.71 0.37 -4.80
CA THR A 197 -0.87 1.49 -4.36
C THR A 197 -1.34 2.81 -4.99
N PHE A 198 -2.63 3.08 -4.96
CA PHE A 198 -3.24 4.36 -5.34
C PHE A 198 -4.63 4.49 -4.73
N PRO A 199 -5.10 5.72 -4.46
CA PRO A 199 -6.41 5.96 -3.87
C PRO A 199 -7.52 5.75 -4.90
N PHE A 200 -8.67 5.23 -4.47
CA PHE A 200 -9.82 5.03 -5.35
C PHE A 200 -10.65 6.31 -5.50
N GLN A 201 -10.12 7.27 -6.27
CA GLN A 201 -10.68 8.60 -6.43
C GLN A 201 -10.86 9.03 -7.90
N SER A 202 -11.14 8.09 -8.81
CA SER A 202 -11.38 8.42 -10.24
C SER A 202 -12.59 9.30 -10.47
N CYS A 203 -13.57 9.24 -9.57
CA CYS A 203 -14.83 9.99 -9.64
C CYS A 203 -14.80 11.28 -8.80
N GLU A 204 -13.63 11.80 -8.44
CA GLU A 204 -13.48 12.88 -7.44
C GLU A 204 -14.24 14.20 -7.77
N THR A 205 -14.66 14.41 -9.01
CA THR A 205 -15.45 15.58 -9.44
C THR A 205 -16.94 15.30 -9.62
N GLU A 206 -17.35 14.03 -9.55
CA GLU A 206 -18.75 13.62 -9.74
C GLU A 206 -19.64 14.05 -8.57
N THR A 207 -20.94 14.12 -8.83
CA THR A 207 -21.97 14.55 -7.86
C THR A 207 -23.00 13.46 -7.54
N GLU A 208 -22.67 12.22 -7.85
CA GLU A 208 -23.42 11.04 -7.44
C GLU A 208 -22.64 10.26 -6.39
N ILE A 209 -23.31 9.59 -5.47
CA ILE A 209 -22.66 8.66 -4.54
C ILE A 209 -22.09 7.49 -5.32
N SER A 210 -20.83 7.13 -5.07
CA SER A 210 -20.17 5.97 -5.67
C SER A 210 -19.04 5.44 -4.78
N ALA A 211 -18.88 4.12 -4.74
CA ALA A 211 -17.71 3.45 -4.19
C ALA A 211 -16.47 3.53 -5.11
N ASP A 212 -16.56 4.36 -6.18
CA ASP A 212 -15.50 4.55 -7.17
C ASP A 212 -15.04 3.21 -7.79
N ILE A 213 -13.75 2.98 -7.96
CA ILE A 213 -13.17 1.77 -8.54
C ILE A 213 -13.68 0.49 -7.85
N THR A 214 -13.89 0.52 -6.53
CA THR A 214 -14.47 -0.62 -5.80
C THR A 214 -15.84 -1.01 -6.33
N GLY A 215 -16.68 -0.02 -6.66
CA GLY A 215 -18.00 -0.24 -7.24
C GLY A 215 -17.90 -1.05 -8.54
N ARG A 216 -16.96 -0.68 -9.43
CA ARG A 216 -16.74 -1.41 -10.69
C ARG A 216 -16.23 -2.83 -10.46
N ILE A 217 -15.31 -3.04 -9.52
CA ILE A 217 -14.82 -4.39 -9.21
C ILE A 217 -15.97 -5.28 -8.69
N ARG A 218 -16.84 -4.75 -7.82
CA ARG A 218 -18.03 -5.46 -7.33
C ARG A 218 -19.03 -5.79 -8.45
N GLU A 219 -19.21 -4.92 -9.43
CA GLU A 219 -20.01 -5.21 -10.63
C GLU A 219 -19.46 -6.41 -11.42
N ARG A 220 -18.14 -6.58 -11.47
CA ARG A 220 -17.48 -7.71 -12.14
C ARG A 220 -17.58 -9.01 -11.36
N PHE A 221 -17.65 -8.93 -10.01
CA PHE A 221 -17.66 -10.08 -9.11
C PHE A 221 -18.82 -10.00 -8.10
N PRO A 222 -20.10 -10.03 -8.57
CA PRO A 222 -21.26 -9.86 -7.70
C PRO A 222 -21.42 -10.96 -6.63
N GLU A 223 -20.76 -12.12 -6.83
CA GLU A 223 -20.78 -13.25 -5.90
C GLU A 223 -19.67 -13.19 -4.83
N LEU A 224 -18.73 -12.25 -4.95
CA LEU A 224 -17.59 -12.16 -4.06
C LEU A 224 -17.63 -10.90 -3.19
N TYR A 225 -17.18 -11.05 -1.94
CA TYR A 225 -16.87 -9.90 -1.11
C TYR A 225 -15.54 -9.27 -1.54
N ILE A 226 -15.56 -8.01 -1.91
CA ILE A 226 -14.38 -7.26 -2.36
C ILE A 226 -13.97 -6.29 -1.25
N LEU A 227 -12.73 -6.44 -0.76
CA LEU A 227 -12.17 -5.64 0.34
C LEU A 227 -10.88 -4.93 -0.11
N PRO A 228 -10.94 -3.73 -0.67
CA PRO A 228 -9.75 -2.93 -0.91
C PRO A 228 -9.13 -2.44 0.41
N ILE A 229 -7.82 -2.54 0.50
CA ILE A 229 -6.99 -1.91 1.52
C ILE A 229 -5.94 -1.10 0.77
N ILE A 230 -6.08 0.21 0.73
CA ILE A 230 -5.18 1.06 -0.05
C ILE A 230 -3.79 1.03 0.59
N SER A 231 -2.75 0.79 -0.23
CA SER A 231 -1.35 0.82 0.19
C SER A 231 -0.83 2.26 0.33
N ALA A 232 0.47 2.46 0.50
CA ALA A 232 1.09 3.79 0.57
C ALA A 232 0.83 4.58 -0.72
N ALA A 233 -0.04 5.57 -0.67
CA ALA A 233 -0.59 6.24 -1.85
C ALA A 233 -0.82 7.74 -1.67
N GLY A 234 -0.21 8.36 -0.65
CA GLY A 234 -0.41 9.79 -0.35
C GLY A 234 0.05 10.73 -1.47
N ASP A 235 1.07 10.34 -2.22
CA ASP A 235 1.58 11.04 -3.41
C ASP A 235 1.14 10.41 -4.74
N MET A 236 0.22 9.42 -4.69
CA MET A 236 -0.23 8.67 -5.86
C MET A 236 -1.62 9.10 -6.32
N SER A 237 -1.95 8.72 -7.55
CA SER A 237 -3.21 9.03 -8.23
C SER A 237 -3.60 7.88 -9.17
N PRO A 238 -4.89 7.64 -9.42
CA PRO A 238 -5.30 6.73 -10.49
C PRO A 238 -4.95 7.25 -11.89
N TYR A 239 -4.69 8.56 -12.04
CA TYR A 239 -4.44 9.19 -13.33
C TYR A 239 -3.00 9.02 -13.76
N ASN A 240 -2.79 8.65 -15.05
CA ASN A 240 -1.45 8.59 -15.62
C ASN A 240 -0.90 10.01 -15.88
N THR A 241 -0.19 10.52 -14.90
CA THR A 241 0.38 11.87 -14.87
C THR A 241 1.53 12.04 -15.86
N GLU A 242 2.21 10.94 -16.24
CA GLU A 242 3.29 10.94 -17.23
C GLU A 242 2.78 11.35 -18.63
N LYS A 243 1.48 11.17 -18.89
CA LYS A 243 0.82 11.59 -20.14
C LYS A 243 0.40 13.07 -20.15
N GLY A 244 0.68 13.83 -19.11
CA GLY A 244 0.31 15.24 -18.97
C GLY A 244 -1.09 15.45 -18.43
N SER A 245 -1.95 16.18 -19.13
CA SER A 245 -3.27 16.59 -18.62
C SER A 245 -4.12 15.43 -18.11
N ILE A 246 -4.59 15.56 -16.86
CA ILE A 246 -5.42 14.56 -16.19
C ILE A 246 -6.93 14.76 -16.39
N GLY A 247 -7.37 15.92 -16.91
CA GLY A 247 -8.80 16.26 -16.98
C GLY A 247 -9.64 15.24 -17.75
N SER A 248 -9.09 14.63 -18.80
CA SER A 248 -9.75 13.57 -19.58
C SER A 248 -9.67 12.18 -18.92
N GLN A 249 -9.00 12.07 -17.77
CA GLN A 249 -8.80 10.81 -17.04
C GLN A 249 -9.69 10.72 -15.80
N MET A 250 -10.62 11.67 -15.58
CA MET A 250 -11.56 11.69 -14.47
C MET A 250 -12.94 11.13 -14.87
N GLY A 251 -13.73 10.73 -13.87
CA GLY A 251 -15.12 10.34 -14.00
C GLY A 251 -15.34 8.83 -14.20
N PHE A 252 -16.61 8.46 -14.34
CA PHE A 252 -17.05 7.06 -14.32
C PHE A 252 -16.44 6.18 -15.42
N ALA A 253 -16.16 6.72 -16.60
CA ALA A 253 -15.52 5.95 -17.67
C ALA A 253 -14.10 5.48 -17.29
N ASN A 254 -13.35 6.30 -16.54
CA ASN A 254 -12.03 5.93 -16.06
C ASN A 254 -12.11 5.05 -14.80
N ARG A 255 -13.10 5.28 -13.92
CA ARG A 255 -13.46 4.33 -12.87
C ARG A 255 -13.61 2.92 -13.42
N ASP A 256 -14.39 2.77 -14.48
CA ASP A 256 -14.64 1.48 -15.11
C ASP A 256 -13.38 0.90 -15.74
N LYS A 257 -12.59 1.71 -16.42
CA LYS A 257 -11.30 1.30 -17.00
C LYS A 257 -10.33 0.75 -15.93
N TYR A 258 -10.12 1.47 -14.85
CA TYR A 258 -9.19 1.04 -13.79
C TYR A 258 -9.75 -0.14 -12.99
N GLY A 259 -11.05 -0.16 -12.75
CA GLY A 259 -11.74 -1.29 -12.14
C GLY A 259 -11.64 -2.56 -12.99
N ASP A 260 -11.72 -2.45 -14.32
CA ASP A 260 -11.55 -3.58 -15.24
C ASP A 260 -10.10 -4.09 -15.24
N ILE A 261 -9.07 -3.23 -15.26
CA ILE A 261 -7.66 -3.65 -15.19
C ILE A 261 -7.41 -4.47 -13.91
N ILE A 262 -7.89 -4.01 -12.76
CA ILE A 262 -7.75 -4.74 -11.49
C ILE A 262 -8.56 -6.05 -11.54
N SER A 263 -9.78 -6.00 -12.06
CA SER A 263 -10.64 -7.17 -12.16
C SER A 263 -10.05 -8.26 -13.05
N ASP A 264 -9.45 -7.88 -14.17
CA ASP A 264 -8.79 -8.82 -15.09
C ASP A 264 -7.62 -9.53 -14.40
N GLU A 265 -6.84 -8.82 -13.57
CA GLU A 265 -5.75 -9.43 -12.80
C GLU A 265 -6.30 -10.37 -11.70
N ILE A 266 -7.37 -10.00 -10.99
CA ILE A 266 -8.07 -10.88 -10.03
C ILE A 266 -8.58 -12.15 -10.75
N GLU A 267 -9.28 -11.97 -11.86
CA GLU A 267 -9.93 -13.05 -12.63
C GLU A 267 -8.91 -14.03 -13.22
N LYS A 268 -7.76 -13.55 -13.64
CA LYS A 268 -6.64 -14.34 -14.17
C LYS A 268 -6.26 -15.48 -13.23
N TYR A 269 -6.09 -15.23 -11.94
CA TYR A 269 -5.69 -16.25 -10.97
C TYR A 269 -6.83 -17.18 -10.56
N ILE A 270 -8.07 -16.75 -10.72
CA ILE A 270 -9.25 -17.60 -10.54
C ILE A 270 -9.37 -18.56 -11.74
N LYS A 271 -9.33 -18.04 -12.98
CA LYS A 271 -9.53 -18.81 -14.21
C LYS A 271 -8.43 -19.84 -14.48
N ASN A 272 -7.17 -19.49 -14.18
CA ASN A 272 -6.05 -20.42 -14.38
C ASN A 272 -5.85 -21.40 -13.20
N GLY A 273 -6.68 -21.31 -12.16
CA GLY A 273 -6.65 -22.21 -11.00
C GLY A 273 -5.61 -21.91 -9.94
N VAL A 274 -4.68 -20.96 -10.17
CA VAL A 274 -3.58 -20.64 -9.25
C VAL A 274 -4.08 -20.23 -7.86
N ALA A 275 -5.14 -19.41 -7.79
CA ALA A 275 -5.73 -19.03 -6.52
C ALA A 275 -6.21 -20.24 -5.69
N LYS A 276 -6.74 -21.28 -6.37
CA LYS A 276 -7.20 -22.51 -5.73
C LYS A 276 -6.04 -23.42 -5.33
N GLU A 277 -5.03 -23.55 -6.18
CA GLU A 277 -3.86 -24.41 -5.95
C GLU A 277 -2.98 -23.92 -4.81
N ARG A 278 -2.81 -22.59 -4.67
CA ARG A 278 -2.00 -21.96 -3.63
C ARG A 278 -2.69 -21.80 -2.28
N ARG A 279 -3.87 -22.41 -2.06
CA ARG A 279 -4.59 -22.33 -0.79
C ARG A 279 -3.80 -22.91 0.38
N GLU A 280 -3.57 -22.11 1.38
CA GLU A 280 -2.95 -22.53 2.65
C GLU A 280 -4.05 -22.71 3.71
N LYS A 281 -4.19 -23.93 4.23
CA LYS A 281 -5.20 -24.30 5.26
C LYS A 281 -4.61 -24.34 6.68
N LYS A 282 -3.31 -24.48 6.80
CA LYS A 282 -2.58 -24.52 8.08
C LYS A 282 -1.42 -23.55 7.99
N LEU A 283 -1.67 -22.31 8.36
CA LEU A 283 -0.66 -21.27 8.34
C LEU A 283 -0.44 -20.73 9.76
N VAL A 284 0.75 -20.24 10.02
CA VAL A 284 1.03 -19.51 11.26
C VAL A 284 0.26 -18.20 11.21
N THR A 285 -0.55 -17.96 12.23
CA THR A 285 -1.32 -16.71 12.36
C THR A 285 -0.99 -16.07 13.69
N GLU A 286 -0.70 -14.80 13.68
CA GLU A 286 -0.41 -13.98 14.87
C GLU A 286 -0.95 -12.57 14.65
N HIS A 287 -1.29 -11.87 15.72
CA HIS A 287 -1.67 -10.47 15.69
C HIS A 287 -0.98 -9.74 16.84
N LEU A 288 -0.22 -8.71 16.51
CA LEU A 288 0.41 -7.82 17.47
C LEU A 288 -0.19 -6.42 17.36
N VAL A 289 -0.38 -5.78 18.50
CA VAL A 289 -0.84 -4.39 18.60
C VAL A 289 0.15 -3.61 19.46
N LYS A 290 0.53 -2.42 19.00
CA LYS A 290 1.48 -1.55 19.69
C LYS A 290 1.06 -0.09 19.61
N GLU A 291 0.96 0.59 20.75
CA GLU A 291 0.88 2.04 20.77
C GLU A 291 2.28 2.63 20.67
N ILE A 292 2.47 3.56 19.74
CA ILE A 292 3.68 4.37 19.63
C ILE A 292 3.34 5.85 19.79
N LYS A 293 4.33 6.65 20.16
CA LYS A 293 4.21 8.12 20.27
C LYS A 293 5.15 8.80 19.29
N VAL A 294 4.56 9.56 18.37
CA VAL A 294 5.27 10.30 17.34
C VAL A 294 5.21 11.80 17.68
N GLU A 295 6.32 12.50 17.57
CA GLU A 295 6.35 13.95 17.84
C GLU A 295 5.64 14.70 16.72
N ARG A 296 4.71 15.58 17.11
CA ARG A 296 4.08 16.52 16.17
C ARG A 296 5.03 17.64 15.83
N THR A 297 4.89 18.17 14.61
CA THR A 297 5.60 19.38 14.19
C THR A 297 5.22 20.57 15.08
N LEU A 298 6.05 21.60 15.09
CA LEU A 298 5.82 22.82 15.89
C LEU A 298 4.51 23.51 15.52
N GLN A 299 4.08 23.41 14.28
CA GLN A 299 2.78 23.90 13.81
C GLN A 299 1.60 23.29 14.60
N TYR A 300 1.74 22.03 15.03
CA TYR A 300 0.75 21.33 15.84
C TYR A 300 1.15 21.27 17.33
N GLY A 301 1.95 22.24 17.79
CA GLY A 301 2.26 22.46 19.19
C GLY A 301 3.31 21.56 19.82
N GLY A 302 4.04 20.74 19.03
CA GLY A 302 5.12 19.89 19.51
C GLY A 302 4.70 18.80 20.51
N SER A 303 3.41 18.54 20.66
CA SER A 303 2.88 17.44 21.48
C SER A 303 3.09 16.11 20.77
N LYS A 304 2.96 14.99 21.51
CA LYS A 304 3.04 13.66 20.89
C LYS A 304 1.67 13.19 20.40
N LEU A 305 1.64 12.65 19.18
CA LEU A 305 0.51 11.91 18.64
C LEU A 305 0.69 10.43 18.98
N SER A 306 -0.30 9.82 19.61
CA SER A 306 -0.35 8.36 19.77
C SER A 306 -0.88 7.73 18.49
N VAL A 307 -0.22 6.68 18.03
CA VAL A 307 -0.60 5.87 16.87
C VAL A 307 -0.69 4.41 17.30
N GLU A 308 -1.81 3.77 16.99
CA GLU A 308 -2.00 2.34 17.19
C GLU A 308 -1.51 1.60 15.94
N LEU A 309 -0.43 0.85 16.08
CA LEU A 309 0.11 -0.01 15.03
C LEU A 309 -0.33 -1.45 15.24
N HIS A 310 -0.74 -2.09 14.16
CA HIS A 310 -1.07 -3.50 14.10
C HIS A 310 -0.17 -4.21 13.10
N ALA A 311 0.24 -5.42 13.43
CA ALA A 311 0.78 -6.38 12.48
C ALA A 311 -0.04 -7.67 12.55
N LEU A 312 -0.65 -8.06 11.45
CA LEU A 312 -1.41 -9.29 11.31
C LEU A 312 -0.66 -10.24 10.37
N ARG A 313 -0.21 -11.37 10.91
CA ARG A 313 0.49 -12.41 10.17
C ARG A 313 -0.46 -13.48 9.69
N LEU A 314 -0.38 -13.79 8.39
CA LEU A 314 -1.07 -14.90 7.73
C LEU A 314 -0.03 -15.70 6.94
N GLY A 315 0.59 -16.68 7.61
CA GLY A 315 1.68 -17.47 7.07
C GLY A 315 2.92 -16.62 6.75
N LYS A 316 3.20 -16.42 5.47
CA LYS A 316 4.32 -15.63 4.96
C LYS A 316 3.94 -14.16 4.66
N THR A 317 2.65 -13.84 4.76
CA THR A 317 2.11 -12.50 4.53
C THR A 317 1.92 -11.77 5.84
N VAL A 318 2.30 -10.50 5.89
CA VAL A 318 2.00 -9.61 7.02
C VAL A 318 1.27 -8.38 6.51
N LEU A 319 0.11 -8.07 7.10
CA LEU A 319 -0.59 -6.80 6.94
C LEU A 319 -0.24 -5.88 8.11
N VAL A 320 0.22 -4.67 7.80
CA VAL A 320 0.41 -3.58 8.77
C VAL A 320 -0.46 -2.40 8.43
N ASN A 321 -0.84 -1.63 9.44
CA ASN A 321 -1.65 -0.43 9.25
C ASN A 321 -0.83 0.86 9.36
N ASN A 322 -1.38 1.93 8.80
CA ASN A 322 -0.90 3.30 8.99
C ASN A 322 -2.09 4.27 8.88
N PRO A 323 -2.33 5.17 9.84
CA PRO A 323 -3.50 6.05 9.80
C PRO A 323 -3.34 7.28 8.88
N PHE A 324 -2.13 7.53 8.36
CA PHE A 324 -1.85 8.68 7.49
C PHE A 324 -2.12 8.36 6.01
N GLU A 325 -2.20 9.40 5.18
CA GLU A 325 -1.97 9.32 3.74
C GLU A 325 -0.46 9.21 3.50
N LEU A 326 0.03 7.98 3.55
CA LEU A 326 1.44 7.62 3.53
C LEU A 326 2.02 7.76 2.12
N TYR A 327 3.09 8.53 1.95
CA TYR A 327 3.78 8.62 0.66
C TYR A 327 4.45 7.30 0.28
N LEU A 328 4.57 7.07 -1.04
CA LEU A 328 5.08 5.82 -1.62
C LEU A 328 6.43 5.40 -1.07
N ASP A 329 7.37 6.34 -0.93
CA ASP A 329 8.74 6.06 -0.46
C ASP A 329 8.76 5.31 0.88
N TYR A 330 7.86 5.66 1.81
CA TYR A 330 7.76 4.97 3.10
C TYR A 330 7.18 3.56 2.96
N GLY A 331 6.20 3.40 2.06
CA GLY A 331 5.65 2.08 1.76
C GLY A 331 6.69 1.14 1.18
N LEU A 332 7.48 1.63 0.23
CA LEU A 332 8.55 0.85 -0.38
C LEU A 332 9.66 0.53 0.64
N ALA A 333 10.03 1.47 1.51
CA ALA A 333 10.99 1.24 2.59
C ALA A 333 10.51 0.15 3.56
N ILE A 334 9.25 0.18 4.01
CA ILE A 334 8.68 -0.87 4.86
C ILE A 334 8.71 -2.22 4.15
N LYS A 335 8.32 -2.30 2.87
CA LYS A 335 8.38 -3.54 2.08
C LYS A 335 9.81 -4.07 1.95
N ALA A 336 10.76 -3.19 1.66
CA ALA A 336 12.17 -3.53 1.53
C ALA A 336 12.77 -4.09 2.83
N GLU A 337 12.54 -3.41 3.95
CA GLU A 337 13.07 -3.80 5.26
C GLU A 337 12.30 -4.95 5.93
N SER A 338 11.13 -5.32 5.43
CA SER A 338 10.31 -6.40 5.96
C SER A 338 10.97 -7.76 5.75
N THR A 339 10.93 -8.62 6.77
CA THR A 339 11.35 -10.03 6.67
C THR A 339 10.22 -10.95 6.20
N ALA A 340 8.98 -10.47 6.13
CA ALA A 340 7.87 -11.21 5.53
C ALA A 340 8.09 -11.41 4.02
N GLU A 341 7.58 -12.51 3.46
CA GLU A 341 7.65 -12.77 2.01
C GLU A 341 6.76 -11.79 1.25
N VAL A 342 5.58 -11.49 1.80
CA VAL A 342 4.65 -10.50 1.25
C VAL A 342 4.25 -9.53 2.36
N THR A 343 4.42 -8.24 2.11
CA THR A 343 4.05 -7.18 3.04
C THR A 343 2.95 -6.33 2.46
N TRP A 344 1.83 -6.28 3.16
CA TRP A 344 0.71 -5.38 2.90
C TRP A 344 0.79 -4.19 3.82
N ILE A 345 0.63 -3.02 3.28
CA ILE A 345 0.52 -1.78 4.05
C ILE A 345 -0.89 -1.26 3.84
N GLY A 346 -1.65 -1.07 4.89
CA GLY A 346 -2.96 -0.43 4.84
C GLY A 346 -2.85 1.00 5.34
N GLN A 347 -2.89 1.98 4.45
CA GLN A 347 -3.00 3.39 4.83
C GLN A 347 -4.44 3.77 5.16
N LEU A 348 -4.65 4.99 5.66
CA LEU A 348 -5.98 5.50 6.04
C LEU A 348 -6.70 4.53 6.99
N SER A 349 -5.92 3.91 7.89
CA SER A 349 -6.47 3.04 8.91
C SER A 349 -7.07 3.82 10.06
N SER A 350 -8.02 3.22 10.73
CA SER A 350 -8.56 3.78 11.98
C SER A 350 -7.47 3.94 13.05
N ASN A 351 -7.56 5.03 13.83
CA ASN A 351 -6.67 5.33 14.94
C ASN A 351 -7.49 5.85 16.15
N PRO A 352 -7.50 5.14 17.29
CA PRO A 352 -8.33 5.51 18.44
C PRO A 352 -7.87 6.78 19.14
N TYR A 353 -6.68 7.29 18.85
CA TYR A 353 -6.09 8.43 19.55
C TYR A 353 -6.24 9.77 18.80
N ASN A 354 -6.90 9.78 17.65
CA ASN A 354 -7.06 10.99 16.85
C ASN A 354 -8.47 11.56 16.92
N TYR A 355 -8.75 12.37 17.94
CA TYR A 355 -10.05 13.00 18.16
C TYR A 355 -10.21 14.38 17.51
N ALA A 356 -9.11 14.97 17.02
CA ALA A 356 -9.08 16.37 16.61
C ALA A 356 -8.95 16.58 15.10
N GLY A 357 -9.33 15.59 14.30
CA GLY A 357 -9.24 15.67 12.84
C GLY A 357 -8.57 14.47 12.21
N ASP A 358 -8.17 14.61 10.97
CA ASP A 358 -7.52 13.55 10.18
C ASP A 358 -6.03 13.47 10.53
N CYS A 359 -5.42 12.29 10.38
CA CYS A 359 -3.96 12.15 10.49
C CYS A 359 -3.22 12.86 9.36
N LEU A 360 -3.92 13.14 8.25
CA LEU A 360 -3.41 13.86 7.08
C LEU A 360 -2.23 13.16 6.39
N TYR A 361 -1.47 13.92 5.61
CA TYR A 361 -0.38 13.41 4.79
C TYR A 361 0.88 13.13 5.60
N LEU A 362 1.63 12.12 5.13
CA LEU A 362 2.96 11.79 5.65
C LEU A 362 3.98 11.86 4.50
N PRO A 363 4.53 13.07 4.21
CA PRO A 363 5.43 13.28 3.09
C PRO A 363 6.83 12.73 3.39
N SER A 364 7.52 12.23 2.34
CA SER A 364 8.93 11.92 2.43
C SER A 364 9.76 13.20 2.63
N LYS A 365 11.02 13.06 3.08
CA LYS A 365 11.90 14.21 3.28
C LYS A 365 12.10 15.02 1.99
N PHE A 366 12.29 14.33 0.86
CA PHE A 366 12.43 14.98 -0.44
C PHE A 366 11.19 15.79 -0.82
N ALA A 367 10.00 15.24 -0.61
CA ALA A 367 8.73 15.91 -0.83
C ALA A 367 8.52 17.13 0.12
N GLU A 368 8.92 17.00 1.37
CA GLU A 368 8.83 18.10 2.35
C GLU A 368 9.72 19.28 1.96
N GLU A 369 10.94 19.01 1.50
CA GLU A 369 11.90 20.03 1.02
C GLU A 369 11.38 20.81 -0.21
N GLY A 370 10.63 20.17 -1.09
CA GLY A 370 10.01 20.80 -2.26
C GLY A 370 8.70 21.52 -1.97
N GLY A 371 8.14 21.35 -0.77
CA GLY A 371 6.85 21.89 -0.40
C GLY A 371 5.71 21.16 -1.12
N ALA A 372 5.80 19.84 -1.25
CA ALA A 372 4.80 18.99 -1.87
C ALA A 372 3.42 19.14 -1.24
N TYR A 373 2.37 18.77 -1.99
CA TYR A 373 1.01 18.75 -1.48
C TYR A 373 0.91 17.92 -0.20
N GLY A 374 0.29 18.48 0.81
CA GLY A 374 0.17 17.83 2.12
C GLY A 374 1.38 18.02 3.06
N ALA A 375 2.55 18.45 2.58
CA ALA A 375 3.72 18.67 3.44
C ALA A 375 3.45 19.73 4.51
N ALA A 376 2.83 20.85 4.14
CA ALA A 376 2.48 21.92 5.07
C ALA A 376 1.38 21.55 6.09
N SER A 377 0.56 20.54 5.80
CA SER A 377 -0.50 20.04 6.68
C SER A 377 -0.10 18.79 7.47
N SER A 378 1.09 18.24 7.25
CA SER A 378 1.55 17.05 7.97
C SER A 378 1.65 17.31 9.48
N GLN A 379 1.02 16.46 10.29
CA GLN A 379 1.08 16.58 11.74
C GLN A 379 2.44 16.22 12.32
N VAL A 380 3.18 15.32 11.68
CA VAL A 380 4.42 14.74 12.22
C VAL A 380 5.63 14.94 11.29
N GLY A 381 5.43 15.40 10.06
CA GLY A 381 6.49 15.65 9.08
C GLY A 381 7.29 14.40 8.70
N SER A 382 8.35 14.59 7.92
CA SER A 382 9.19 13.50 7.45
C SER A 382 9.95 12.77 8.56
N ALA A 383 10.28 13.47 9.65
CA ALA A 383 10.92 12.86 10.82
C ALA A 383 9.99 11.82 11.50
N GLY A 384 8.70 12.16 11.64
CA GLY A 384 7.68 11.22 12.13
C GLY A 384 7.48 10.05 11.17
N GLY A 385 7.56 10.30 9.85
CA GLY A 385 7.52 9.26 8.82
C GLY A 385 8.64 8.25 8.98
N ALA A 386 9.88 8.69 9.13
CA ALA A 386 11.02 7.82 9.35
C ALA A 386 10.89 6.99 10.64
N GLN A 387 10.36 7.60 11.72
CA GLN A 387 10.07 6.87 12.96
C GLN A 387 9.02 5.78 12.71
N LEU A 388 7.92 6.10 12.01
CA LEU A 388 6.85 5.13 11.70
C LEU A 388 7.36 3.96 10.87
N VAL A 389 8.21 4.19 9.85
CA VAL A 389 8.86 3.11 9.08
C VAL A 389 9.61 2.17 10.03
N LYS A 390 10.50 2.73 10.87
CA LYS A 390 11.30 1.95 11.82
C LYS A 390 10.45 1.12 12.79
N GLU A 391 9.41 1.73 13.39
CA GLU A 391 8.55 1.04 14.35
C GLU A 391 7.70 -0.04 13.66
N THR A 392 7.19 0.23 12.45
CA THR A 392 6.42 -0.73 11.67
C THR A 392 7.29 -1.92 11.24
N THR A 393 8.50 -1.66 10.75
CA THR A 393 9.45 -2.73 10.37
C THR A 393 9.85 -3.57 11.58
N ALA A 394 10.12 -2.94 12.72
CA ALA A 394 10.42 -3.67 13.96
C ALA A 394 9.25 -4.59 14.38
N LEU A 395 8.00 -4.11 14.26
CA LEU A 395 6.82 -4.91 14.57
C LEU A 395 6.62 -6.09 13.60
N ILE A 396 6.93 -5.90 12.30
CA ILE A 396 6.94 -6.99 11.31
C ILE A 396 7.99 -8.03 11.69
N ASN A 397 9.20 -7.61 12.01
CA ASN A 397 10.29 -8.52 12.34
C ASN A 397 10.01 -9.29 13.64
N GLU A 398 9.35 -8.64 14.61
CA GLU A 398 8.89 -9.28 15.84
C GLU A 398 7.86 -10.38 15.55
N ILE A 399 6.80 -10.08 14.78
CA ILE A 399 5.73 -11.06 14.48
C ILE A 399 6.24 -12.20 13.59
N MET A 400 7.23 -11.93 12.73
CA MET A 400 7.87 -12.96 11.91
C MET A 400 8.87 -13.79 12.71
N LYS A 401 9.21 -13.38 13.93
CA LYS A 401 10.26 -14.02 14.76
C LYS A 401 11.60 -14.09 14.02
N SER A 402 11.89 -13.05 13.29
CA SER A 402 13.09 -12.90 12.48
C SER A 402 14.00 -11.83 13.12
N GLY A 403 15.23 -11.78 12.64
CA GLY A 403 16.19 -10.80 13.13
C GLY A 403 15.97 -9.39 12.55
N THR A 404 17.03 -8.62 12.51
CA THR A 404 17.03 -7.26 11.97
C THR A 404 17.43 -7.24 10.50
N THR A 405 17.00 -6.19 9.80
CA THR A 405 17.38 -5.90 8.42
C THR A 405 18.18 -4.62 8.33
N GLU A 406 19.02 -4.49 7.30
CA GLU A 406 19.80 -3.28 7.03
C GLU A 406 19.88 -3.08 5.51
N VAL A 407 19.63 -1.85 5.05
CA VAL A 407 19.61 -1.47 3.62
C VAL A 407 20.95 -0.90 3.20
N TYR A 408 21.42 -1.31 2.02
CA TYR A 408 22.68 -0.86 1.40
C TYR A 408 22.39 -0.34 -0.01
N ASP A 409 22.41 0.97 -0.16
CA ASP A 409 22.24 1.66 -1.44
C ASP A 409 23.44 1.40 -2.36
N CYS A 410 23.18 1.00 -3.61
CA CYS A 410 24.22 0.68 -4.58
C CYS A 410 24.96 1.90 -5.11
N VAL A 411 24.38 3.09 -5.03
CA VAL A 411 24.98 4.34 -5.52
C VAL A 411 25.71 5.11 -4.40
N ALA A 412 25.17 5.14 -3.20
CA ALA A 412 25.80 5.81 -2.06
C ALA A 412 27.13 5.17 -1.61
N ARG A 413 27.57 4.11 -2.31
CA ARG A 413 28.85 3.40 -2.20
C ARG A 413 29.27 3.11 -0.76
N SER A 414 28.68 2.04 -0.21
CA SER A 414 29.33 1.40 0.94
C SER A 414 30.59 0.67 0.46
N ASP A 415 31.63 0.59 1.29
CA ASP A 415 32.84 -0.21 1.01
C ASP A 415 32.52 -1.70 0.71
N ASN A 416 31.30 -2.12 1.02
CA ASN A 416 30.79 -3.48 0.83
C ASN A 416 30.34 -3.75 -0.60
N ILE A 417 30.14 -2.73 -1.45
CA ILE A 417 29.67 -2.87 -2.84
C ILE A 417 30.80 -2.55 -3.79
N VAL A 418 31.16 -3.52 -4.61
CA VAL A 418 32.24 -3.42 -5.61
C VAL A 418 31.69 -3.65 -6.99
N THR A 419 32.00 -2.77 -7.93
CA THR A 419 31.65 -2.88 -9.34
C THR A 419 32.86 -3.24 -10.19
N LYS A 420 32.66 -4.03 -11.23
CA LYS A 420 33.70 -4.39 -12.21
C LYS A 420 33.12 -4.37 -13.62
N GLY A 421 33.90 -3.93 -14.59
CA GLY A 421 33.45 -3.76 -15.99
C GLY A 421 32.65 -2.47 -16.19
N SER A 422 31.80 -2.46 -17.20
CA SER A 422 31.00 -1.28 -17.59
C SER A 422 29.77 -1.15 -16.67
N CYS A 423 29.92 -0.42 -15.58
CA CYS A 423 28.85 -0.08 -14.66
C CYS A 423 28.66 1.44 -14.65
N THR A 424 27.42 1.90 -14.80
CA THR A 424 27.05 3.33 -14.82
C THR A 424 26.01 3.62 -13.74
N GLU A 425 26.10 4.80 -13.15
CA GLU A 425 25.05 5.33 -12.31
C GLU A 425 23.99 5.97 -13.19
N GLU A 426 22.71 5.61 -12.95
CA GLU A 426 21.57 6.23 -13.63
C GLU A 426 20.65 6.85 -12.58
N HIS A 427 20.30 8.13 -12.79
CA HIS A 427 19.26 8.80 -12.01
C HIS A 427 17.90 8.20 -12.37
N ASP A 428 17.11 7.85 -11.36
CA ASP A 428 15.79 7.25 -11.52
C ASP A 428 14.90 7.60 -10.30
N ALA A 429 13.86 8.38 -10.52
CA ALA A 429 12.99 8.88 -9.47
C ALA A 429 12.29 7.74 -8.66
N GLY A 430 12.12 6.57 -9.26
CA GLY A 430 11.52 5.39 -8.63
C GLY A 430 12.52 4.49 -7.88
N ALA A 431 13.82 4.75 -8.03
CA ALA A 431 14.85 4.00 -7.33
C ALA A 431 15.02 4.46 -5.87
N TYR A 432 15.51 3.59 -5.01
CA TYR A 432 15.94 3.94 -3.66
C TYR A 432 17.07 4.99 -3.73
N GLY A 433 16.98 6.05 -2.94
CA GLY A 433 17.95 7.15 -3.06
C GLY A 433 17.93 7.89 -4.40
N ARG A 434 16.98 7.59 -5.30
CA ARG A 434 16.75 8.24 -6.61
C ARG A 434 17.85 7.97 -7.65
N SER A 435 18.63 6.94 -7.49
CA SER A 435 19.69 6.52 -8.43
C SER A 435 19.95 5.03 -8.26
N ARG A 436 20.40 4.39 -9.32
CA ARG A 436 20.77 2.97 -9.33
C ARG A 436 22.01 2.71 -10.17
N THR A 437 22.69 1.60 -9.93
CA THR A 437 23.82 1.14 -10.73
C THR A 437 23.33 0.22 -11.85
N VAL A 438 23.71 0.48 -13.09
CA VAL A 438 23.29 -0.27 -14.29
C VAL A 438 24.48 -0.86 -15.02
N MET A 439 24.36 -2.11 -15.43
CA MET A 439 25.29 -2.88 -16.26
C MET A 439 24.67 -3.11 -17.65
N LYS A 440 25.46 -2.90 -18.73
CA LYS A 440 24.98 -3.05 -20.11
C LYS A 440 25.86 -3.99 -20.95
N GLU A 441 27.00 -4.44 -20.40
CA GLU A 441 27.98 -5.25 -21.12
C GLU A 441 28.14 -6.61 -20.47
N LYS A 442 28.32 -7.62 -21.28
CA LYS A 442 28.59 -8.99 -20.84
C LYS A 442 29.76 -9.05 -19.87
N GLY A 443 29.57 -9.68 -18.73
CA GLY A 443 30.58 -9.86 -17.70
C GLY A 443 30.83 -8.64 -16.82
N ALA A 444 30.04 -7.56 -16.96
CA ALA A 444 30.00 -6.51 -15.94
C ALA A 444 29.41 -7.10 -14.64
N GLU A 445 29.95 -6.71 -13.50
CA GLU A 445 29.65 -7.33 -12.20
C GLU A 445 29.34 -6.27 -11.14
N ILE A 446 28.38 -6.59 -10.28
CA ILE A 446 28.16 -5.91 -8.99
C ILE A 446 28.29 -6.98 -7.91
N SER A 447 29.20 -6.77 -6.95
CA SER A 447 29.40 -7.67 -5.81
C SER A 447 29.10 -6.95 -4.52
N PHE A 448 28.37 -7.61 -3.62
CA PHE A 448 28.04 -7.10 -2.30
C PHE A 448 28.47 -8.11 -1.24
N THR A 449 29.35 -7.68 -0.31
CA THR A 449 29.82 -8.49 0.82
C THR A 449 29.09 -8.04 2.09
N PHE A 450 28.53 -8.99 2.83
CA PHE A 450 27.72 -8.71 4.01
C PHE A 450 27.93 -9.75 5.11
N ASN A 451 27.57 -9.39 6.35
CA ASN A 451 27.47 -10.32 7.48
C ASN A 451 26.00 -10.53 7.82
N GLY A 452 25.56 -11.80 7.88
CA GLY A 452 24.16 -12.12 8.20
C GLY A 452 23.77 -13.53 7.81
N THR A 453 22.46 -13.79 7.88
CA THR A 453 21.85 -15.10 7.54
C THR A 453 21.01 -15.05 6.28
N GLY A 454 20.97 -13.90 5.58
CA GLY A 454 20.26 -13.75 4.33
C GLY A 454 20.48 -12.39 3.68
N VAL A 455 20.09 -12.31 2.40
CA VAL A 455 20.21 -11.11 1.58
C VAL A 455 19.04 -11.05 0.59
N LYS A 456 18.60 -9.83 0.32
CA LYS A 456 17.70 -9.50 -0.80
C LYS A 456 18.40 -8.54 -1.73
N TRP A 457 18.18 -8.69 -3.02
CA TRP A 457 18.61 -7.75 -4.06
C TRP A 457 17.40 -7.16 -4.76
N TYR A 458 17.40 -5.86 -4.91
CA TYR A 458 16.36 -5.08 -5.56
C TYR A 458 16.89 -4.33 -6.79
N ASP A 459 16.08 -4.28 -7.84
CA ASP A 459 16.26 -3.43 -9.02
C ASP A 459 14.88 -3.13 -9.64
N SER A 460 14.83 -2.37 -10.72
CA SER A 460 13.62 -2.27 -11.54
C SER A 460 13.51 -3.45 -12.51
N ALA A 461 12.31 -4.00 -12.66
CA ALA A 461 11.95 -4.90 -13.75
C ALA A 461 11.20 -4.13 -14.83
N GLY A 462 11.43 -4.43 -16.11
CA GLY A 462 10.84 -3.65 -17.21
C GLY A 462 11.13 -4.20 -18.60
N SER A 463 10.58 -3.55 -19.61
CA SER A 463 10.64 -4.00 -21.02
C SER A 463 12.02 -3.87 -21.68
N ASP A 464 12.99 -3.25 -21.02
CA ASP A 464 14.36 -3.05 -21.50
C ASP A 464 15.40 -3.82 -20.66
N LYS A 465 14.97 -4.80 -19.87
CA LYS A 465 15.82 -5.53 -18.96
C LYS A 465 16.29 -6.87 -19.54
N GLY A 466 17.45 -7.32 -19.02
CA GLY A 466 18.12 -8.55 -19.42
C GLY A 466 18.19 -9.61 -18.31
N ILE A 467 19.00 -10.63 -18.57
CA ILE A 467 19.22 -11.77 -17.69
C ILE A 467 20.53 -11.59 -16.93
N ALA A 468 20.49 -11.85 -15.63
CA ALA A 468 21.67 -11.85 -14.76
C ALA A 468 21.97 -13.24 -14.21
N GLN A 469 23.25 -13.60 -14.11
CA GLN A 469 23.72 -14.71 -13.29
C GLN A 469 24.01 -14.24 -11.87
N ILE A 470 23.63 -15.08 -10.91
CA ILE A 470 23.78 -14.79 -9.49
C ILE A 470 24.73 -15.82 -8.89
N TYR A 471 25.74 -15.35 -8.18
CA TYR A 471 26.69 -16.19 -7.45
C TYR A 471 26.62 -15.86 -5.95
N ILE A 472 26.70 -16.88 -5.11
CA ILE A 472 26.80 -16.78 -3.65
C ILE A 472 28.11 -17.46 -3.25
N ASP A 473 28.98 -16.73 -2.54
CA ASP A 473 30.29 -17.20 -2.09
C ASP A 473 31.14 -17.85 -3.19
N GLY A 474 31.00 -17.32 -4.40
CA GLY A 474 31.71 -17.78 -5.60
C GLY A 474 31.03 -18.91 -6.38
N GLU A 475 30.00 -19.55 -5.84
CA GLU A 475 29.26 -20.64 -6.50
C GLU A 475 28.03 -20.07 -7.25
N LEU A 476 27.77 -20.59 -8.47
CA LEU A 476 26.59 -20.20 -9.25
C LEU A 476 25.31 -20.62 -8.51
N TYR A 477 24.51 -19.66 -8.10
CA TYR A 477 23.23 -19.89 -7.43
C TYR A 477 22.09 -20.07 -8.44
N GLY A 478 22.09 -19.27 -9.52
CA GLY A 478 21.05 -19.30 -10.54
C GLY A 478 21.10 -18.10 -11.48
N GLU A 479 20.01 -17.94 -12.21
CA GLU A 479 19.79 -16.82 -13.10
C GLU A 479 18.45 -16.14 -12.78
N THR A 480 18.34 -14.84 -13.05
CA THR A 480 17.09 -14.10 -13.01
C THR A 480 16.91 -13.29 -14.27
N ASP A 481 15.69 -13.26 -14.79
CA ASP A 481 15.29 -12.41 -15.90
C ASP A 481 14.56 -11.20 -15.33
N ALA A 482 15.11 -10.03 -15.54
CA ALA A 482 14.53 -8.74 -15.12
C ALA A 482 13.48 -8.21 -16.09
N TYR A 483 13.23 -8.91 -17.22
CA TYR A 483 12.18 -8.50 -18.14
C TYR A 483 10.80 -8.55 -17.47
N ASN A 484 10.06 -7.47 -17.64
CA ASN A 484 8.63 -7.39 -17.35
C ASN A 484 7.94 -6.43 -18.33
N SER A 485 6.70 -6.73 -18.73
CA SER A 485 5.96 -5.85 -19.65
C SER A 485 5.50 -4.54 -19.01
N ILE A 486 5.36 -4.52 -17.69
CA ILE A 486 5.02 -3.35 -16.87
C ILE A 486 6.26 -2.96 -16.08
N LEU A 487 6.56 -1.67 -16.01
CA LEU A 487 7.68 -1.18 -15.19
C LEU A 487 7.36 -1.37 -13.70
N LEU A 488 8.23 -2.10 -13.01
CA LEU A 488 8.18 -2.31 -11.57
C LEU A 488 9.43 -1.71 -10.95
N TYR A 489 9.26 -0.69 -10.12
CA TYR A 489 10.35 -0.11 -9.34
C TYR A 489 10.59 -0.92 -8.06
N GLN A 490 11.82 -0.90 -7.58
CA GLN A 490 12.24 -1.57 -6.34
C GLN A 490 11.68 -3.01 -6.26
N HIS A 491 11.77 -3.73 -7.40
CA HIS A 491 11.33 -5.11 -7.50
C HIS A 491 12.36 -6.03 -6.85
N GLU A 492 11.88 -6.97 -6.02
CA GLU A 492 12.75 -7.97 -5.39
C GLU A 492 13.21 -9.00 -6.43
N MET A 493 14.45 -8.85 -6.91
CA MET A 493 15.06 -9.71 -7.91
C MET A 493 15.58 -11.03 -7.33
N LEU A 494 15.95 -11.02 -6.03
CA LEU A 494 16.48 -12.15 -5.32
C LEU A 494 16.15 -12.06 -3.84
N ARG A 495 15.80 -13.21 -3.26
CA ARG A 495 15.72 -13.39 -1.80
C ARG A 495 16.40 -14.70 -1.42
N ILE A 496 17.39 -14.62 -0.55
CA ILE A 496 18.07 -15.76 0.06
C ILE A 496 17.95 -15.63 1.57
N THR A 497 17.56 -16.69 2.23
CA THR A 497 17.46 -16.81 3.68
C THR A 497 18.01 -18.14 4.15
N GLY A 498 18.39 -18.24 5.43
CA GLY A 498 18.89 -19.50 6.00
C GLY A 498 20.35 -19.80 5.69
N LEU A 499 21.13 -18.79 5.27
CA LEU A 499 22.59 -18.88 5.23
C LEU A 499 23.12 -19.10 6.65
N LYS A 500 24.31 -19.68 6.77
CA LYS A 500 25.00 -19.75 8.04
C LYS A 500 25.39 -18.33 8.48
N ASP A 501 25.19 -18.00 9.75
CA ASP A 501 25.61 -16.68 10.24
C ASP A 501 27.10 -16.45 10.02
N GLY A 502 27.43 -15.36 9.32
CA GLY A 502 28.80 -15.02 8.95
C GLY A 502 28.89 -14.11 7.74
N GLU A 503 30.12 -13.95 7.24
CA GLU A 503 30.40 -13.19 6.03
C GLU A 503 30.04 -13.97 4.77
N HIS A 504 29.31 -13.32 3.87
CA HIS A 504 28.89 -13.85 2.56
C HIS A 504 29.08 -12.80 1.48
N THR A 505 29.21 -13.27 0.23
CA THR A 505 29.25 -12.39 -0.95
C THR A 505 28.19 -12.81 -1.94
N VAL A 506 27.27 -11.90 -2.30
CA VAL A 506 26.42 -12.04 -3.48
C VAL A 506 27.06 -11.27 -4.63
N LYS A 507 27.15 -11.93 -5.80
CA LYS A 507 27.66 -11.31 -7.03
C LYS A 507 26.63 -11.47 -8.14
N ILE A 508 26.34 -10.37 -8.81
CA ILE A 508 25.42 -10.27 -9.95
C ILE A 508 26.25 -9.99 -11.19
N VAL A 509 26.07 -10.80 -12.23
CA VAL A 509 26.82 -10.71 -13.50
C VAL A 509 25.85 -10.51 -14.65
N CYS A 510 26.06 -9.47 -15.43
CA CYS A 510 25.32 -9.22 -16.67
C CYS A 510 25.73 -10.26 -17.73
N THR A 511 24.74 -10.99 -18.28
CA THR A 511 24.99 -12.04 -19.30
C THR A 511 25.03 -11.52 -20.73
N ASP A 512 24.48 -10.31 -20.99
CA ASP A 512 24.17 -9.78 -22.32
C ASP A 512 23.10 -10.64 -23.05
N GLU A 513 22.33 -11.40 -22.29
CA GLU A 513 21.18 -12.17 -22.76
C GLU A 513 19.88 -11.52 -22.28
N LYS A 514 18.79 -11.77 -23.00
CA LYS A 514 17.48 -11.22 -22.71
C LYS A 514 16.35 -12.12 -23.21
N SER A 515 15.17 -11.97 -22.63
CA SER A 515 13.92 -12.48 -23.19
C SER A 515 13.67 -11.93 -24.59
N GLU A 516 13.03 -12.72 -25.47
CA GLU A 516 12.71 -12.33 -26.86
C GLU A 516 11.89 -11.03 -26.89
N ALA A 517 11.02 -10.81 -25.93
CA ALA A 517 10.17 -9.61 -25.82
C ALA A 517 10.91 -8.36 -25.29
N SER A 518 12.12 -8.51 -24.75
CA SER A 518 12.88 -7.37 -24.21
C SER A 518 13.54 -6.55 -25.30
N SER A 519 13.54 -5.22 -25.14
CA SER A 519 14.18 -4.28 -26.07
C SER A 519 15.68 -4.13 -25.84
N ASP A 520 16.20 -4.42 -24.62
CA ASP A 520 17.63 -4.26 -24.25
C ASP A 520 18.05 -5.35 -23.25
N CYS A 521 19.33 -5.40 -22.86
CA CYS A 521 19.92 -6.39 -21.95
C CYS A 521 20.31 -5.77 -20.60
N LYS A 522 19.74 -4.63 -20.22
CA LYS A 522 20.10 -3.92 -18.99
C LYS A 522 19.82 -4.76 -17.74
N VAL A 523 20.82 -4.86 -16.89
CA VAL A 523 20.72 -5.43 -15.53
C VAL A 523 21.29 -4.39 -14.57
N GLY A 524 20.70 -4.24 -13.40
CA GLY A 524 21.19 -3.27 -12.43
C GLY A 524 21.06 -3.74 -10.99
N ALA A 525 21.48 -2.89 -10.10
CA ALA A 525 21.17 -2.99 -8.69
C ALA A 525 20.82 -1.61 -8.14
N ASP A 526 19.67 -1.54 -7.53
CA ASP A 526 19.19 -0.38 -6.81
C ASP A 526 19.76 -0.43 -5.39
N PHE A 527 19.43 -1.44 -4.63
CA PHE A 527 19.94 -1.67 -3.28
C PHE A 527 19.93 -3.14 -2.89
N PHE A 528 20.64 -3.44 -1.80
CA PHE A 528 20.60 -4.72 -1.11
C PHE A 528 20.01 -4.57 0.30
N VAL A 529 19.40 -5.63 0.82
CA VAL A 529 18.94 -5.70 2.21
C VAL A 529 19.51 -6.95 2.84
N THR A 530 20.26 -6.80 3.94
CA THR A 530 20.75 -7.94 4.71
C THR A 530 19.73 -8.36 5.76
N ILE A 531 19.77 -9.64 6.12
CA ILE A 531 18.96 -10.21 7.21
C ILE A 531 19.94 -10.80 8.23
N LYS A 532 19.84 -10.33 9.49
CA LYS A 532 20.62 -10.82 10.64
C LYS A 532 19.66 -11.47 11.62
N GLN A 533 19.85 -12.75 11.94
CA GLN A 533 19.06 -13.46 12.96
C GLN A 533 19.65 -13.24 14.35
#